data_4dc013b510bd60150b9af1ef0ecbe84b
#
_entry.id   4dc013b510bd60150b9af1ef0ecbe84b
#
_cell.length_a   1.000
_cell.length_b   1.000
_cell.length_c   1.000
_cell.angle_alpha   90.00
_cell.angle_beta   90.00
_cell.angle_gamma   90.00
#
_symmetry.space_group_name_H-M   'P 1'
#
loop_
_entity.id
_entity.type
_entity.pdbx_description
1 polymer ?
#
loop_
_entity_poly.entity_id
_entity_poly.type
_entity_poly.pdbx_seq_one_letter_code
_entity_poly.pdbx_strand_id
1 'polypeptide(L)'
;MTEHGQKPKRKKIQVNILIRMVLSLIIAMAINDLLILFFSKVGNEMEWKWLLNFLPYLVTPMYMAIFIITFLVLTRRIVKDLIHLERGLQIISEGDLNYRVSVDRQDELGRVAFNINRMTERLQRQIVKERETEKSKMDMITGISHDLRTPLTSIIGYIELLRTDSFQDKEEYTRFVQNTYNKAIHLKKLLDDLFEYTRLTSADIHLDIKEIDLFQLLDQLLFEFEPIAQEKGIAIVKEIGNSPIVTFIDSEKIARAMDNLLMNALKYSVKPGTVRVLMKSDHQQIKIEVENKGNPLTQEQENKLFERFYKVDHSRSSEGIQTGAGLGLSIARNIIELHGGILTLNHINNIFKFTLTLPSEGSLANRKESGVVNNHDI
;
A
#
# COMPACT_ATOMS: atom_id res chain seq x y z
N MET A 1 -6.58 27.06 28.01
CA MET A 1 -5.56 28.08 27.64
C MET A 1 -5.34 27.95 26.15
N THR A 2 -5.98 28.84 25.41
CA THR A 2 -6.00 28.84 23.92
C THR A 2 -4.90 29.75 23.44
N GLU A 3 -3.79 29.17 22.96
CA GLU A 3 -2.77 29.90 22.22
C GLU A 3 -3.32 30.33 20.85
N HIS A 4 -3.65 31.60 20.75
CA HIS A 4 -3.89 32.27 19.47
C HIS A 4 -2.54 32.41 18.73
N GLY A 5 -2.17 31.41 17.94
CA GLY A 5 -1.08 31.49 16.98
C GLY A 5 -1.39 32.54 15.92
N GLN A 6 -0.75 33.73 16.04
CA GLN A 6 -0.77 34.75 14.98
C GLN A 6 -0.22 34.12 13.70
N LYS A 7 -1.06 33.94 12.68
CA LYS A 7 -0.64 33.55 11.32
C LYS A 7 0.31 34.64 10.81
N PRO A 8 1.56 34.32 10.41
CA PRO A 8 2.48 35.32 9.89
C PRO A 8 1.87 36.01 8.68
N LYS A 9 1.90 37.39 8.68
CA LYS A 9 1.40 38.21 7.57
C LYS A 9 2.10 37.77 6.27
N ARG A 10 1.34 37.14 5.37
CA ARG A 10 1.83 36.66 4.07
C ARG A 10 2.28 37.86 3.22
N LYS A 11 3.57 38.02 3.03
CA LYS A 11 4.13 39.02 2.09
C LYS A 11 3.85 38.48 0.68
N LYS A 12 2.96 39.13 -0.06
CA LYS A 12 2.68 38.79 -1.46
C LYS A 12 3.85 39.25 -2.35
N ILE A 13 4.28 38.41 -3.30
CA ILE A 13 5.32 38.75 -4.29
C ILE A 13 5.01 40.07 -5.00
N GLN A 14 3.74 40.27 -5.39
CA GLN A 14 3.31 41.55 -6.01
C GLN A 14 3.64 42.77 -5.15
N VAL A 15 3.37 42.68 -3.83
CA VAL A 15 3.69 43.75 -2.89
C VAL A 15 5.20 43.93 -2.77
N ASN A 16 5.98 42.87 -2.75
CA ASN A 16 7.43 42.95 -2.71
C ASN A 16 8.03 43.60 -3.98
N ILE A 17 7.51 43.29 -5.15
CA ILE A 17 7.92 43.87 -6.42
C ILE A 17 7.54 45.37 -6.44
N LEU A 18 6.31 45.70 -6.04
CA LEU A 18 5.85 47.10 -5.97
C LEU A 18 6.70 47.93 -5.01
N ILE A 19 6.99 47.40 -3.81
CA ILE A 19 7.88 48.09 -2.84
C ILE A 19 9.25 48.32 -3.44
N ARG A 20 9.83 47.34 -4.15
CA ARG A 20 11.15 47.50 -4.80
C ARG A 20 11.13 48.49 -5.94
N MET A 21 10.03 48.52 -6.70
CA MET A 21 9.83 49.50 -7.74
C MET A 21 9.75 50.95 -7.18
N VAL A 22 8.96 51.15 -6.12
CA VAL A 22 8.85 52.43 -5.41
C VAL A 22 10.20 52.82 -4.78
N LEU A 23 10.89 51.86 -4.16
CA LEU A 23 12.20 52.10 -3.55
C LEU A 23 13.25 52.50 -4.61
N SER A 24 13.26 51.82 -5.78
CA SER A 24 14.17 52.17 -6.88
C SER A 24 13.87 53.55 -7.43
N LEU A 25 12.60 53.96 -7.48
CA LEU A 25 12.19 55.32 -7.90
C LEU A 25 12.70 56.39 -6.92
N ILE A 26 12.52 56.14 -5.60
CA ILE A 26 12.98 57.05 -4.55
C ILE A 26 14.53 57.18 -4.57
N ILE A 27 15.25 56.08 -4.72
CA ILE A 27 16.71 56.08 -4.81
C ILE A 27 17.17 56.83 -6.05
N ALA A 28 16.55 56.56 -7.21
CA ALA A 28 16.89 57.27 -8.45
C ALA A 28 16.63 58.77 -8.36
N MET A 29 15.51 59.16 -7.71
CA MET A 29 15.16 60.56 -7.47
C MET A 29 16.18 61.25 -6.54
N ALA A 30 16.53 60.61 -5.45
CA ALA A 30 17.53 61.17 -4.49
C ALA A 30 18.93 61.34 -5.13
N ILE A 31 19.37 60.35 -5.92
CA ILE A 31 20.65 60.46 -6.65
C ILE A 31 20.59 61.58 -7.70
N ASN A 32 19.46 61.66 -8.42
CA ASN A 32 19.27 62.72 -9.42
C ASN A 32 19.30 64.12 -8.80
N ASP A 33 18.61 64.34 -7.69
CA ASP A 33 18.59 65.62 -6.97
C ASP A 33 20.01 65.99 -6.47
N LEU A 34 20.75 65.00 -5.95
CA LEU A 34 22.13 65.21 -5.54
C LEU A 34 23.04 65.64 -6.70
N LEU A 35 22.86 65.00 -7.87
CA LEU A 35 23.60 65.35 -9.08
C LEU A 35 23.25 66.75 -9.60
N ILE A 36 21.95 67.10 -9.60
CA ILE A 36 21.52 68.47 -9.97
C ILE A 36 22.15 69.50 -9.05
N LEU A 37 22.12 69.30 -7.74
CA LEU A 37 22.75 70.19 -6.75
C LEU A 37 24.27 70.31 -6.98
N PHE A 38 24.94 69.19 -7.25
CA PHE A 38 26.35 69.15 -7.55
C PHE A 38 26.69 69.97 -8.82
N PHE A 39 25.99 69.72 -9.93
CA PHE A 39 26.19 70.40 -11.18
C PHE A 39 25.83 71.92 -11.11
N SER A 40 24.79 72.29 -10.35
CA SER A 40 24.41 73.68 -10.15
C SER A 40 25.49 74.44 -9.38
N LYS A 41 26.10 73.81 -8.37
CA LYS A 41 27.17 74.43 -7.57
C LYS A 41 28.45 74.58 -8.41
N VAL A 42 28.87 73.56 -9.15
CA VAL A 42 30.05 73.63 -10.02
C VAL A 42 29.82 74.56 -11.20
N GLY A 43 28.64 74.64 -11.78
CA GLY A 43 28.29 75.49 -12.90
C GLY A 43 28.22 76.98 -12.52
N ASN A 44 27.94 77.30 -11.24
CA ASN A 44 28.01 78.70 -10.73
C ASN A 44 29.43 79.22 -10.49
N GLU A 45 30.40 78.33 -10.23
CA GLU A 45 31.79 78.65 -10.04
C GLU A 45 32.58 78.76 -11.37
N MET A 46 32.11 78.14 -12.43
CA MET A 46 32.67 78.16 -13.78
C MET A 46 31.76 78.98 -14.72
N GLU A 47 32.30 79.80 -15.61
CA GLU A 47 31.55 80.59 -16.60
C GLU A 47 30.81 79.71 -17.68
N TRP A 48 30.33 78.52 -17.36
CA TRP A 48 29.76 77.59 -18.27
C TRP A 48 28.20 77.58 -18.26
N LYS A 49 27.61 78.81 -18.30
CA LYS A 49 26.16 79.03 -18.31
C LYS A 49 25.44 78.29 -19.46
N TRP A 50 26.11 78.01 -20.58
CA TRP A 50 25.58 77.29 -21.70
C TRP A 50 25.34 75.82 -21.36
N LEU A 51 26.11 75.22 -20.44
CA LEU A 51 25.96 73.85 -20.01
C LEU A 51 24.64 73.64 -19.24
N LEU A 52 24.15 74.64 -18.54
CA LEU A 52 22.90 74.62 -17.80
C LEU A 52 21.66 74.39 -18.72
N ASN A 53 21.73 74.85 -19.99
CA ASN A 53 20.69 74.74 -20.95
C ASN A 53 20.59 73.28 -21.49
N PHE A 54 21.67 72.49 -21.50
CA PHE A 54 21.72 71.09 -21.93
C PHE A 54 21.55 70.12 -20.77
N LEU A 55 21.65 70.58 -19.53
CA LEU A 55 21.54 69.77 -18.32
C LEU A 55 20.23 68.87 -18.26
N PRO A 56 19.05 69.45 -18.59
CA PRO A 56 17.83 68.62 -18.58
C PRO A 56 17.86 67.45 -19.56
N TYR A 57 18.49 67.61 -20.71
CA TYR A 57 18.58 66.54 -21.74
C TYR A 57 19.55 65.43 -21.36
N LEU A 58 20.51 65.68 -20.48
CA LEU A 58 21.44 64.69 -19.93
C LEU A 58 20.92 64.06 -18.65
N VAL A 59 20.26 64.81 -17.80
CA VAL A 59 19.76 64.36 -16.51
C VAL A 59 18.61 63.38 -16.64
N THR A 60 17.70 63.58 -17.61
CA THR A 60 16.53 62.68 -17.82
C THR A 60 16.95 61.27 -18.20
N PRO A 61 17.78 61.02 -19.24
CA PRO A 61 18.21 59.64 -19.56
C PRO A 61 19.07 59.03 -18.45
N MET A 62 19.86 59.82 -17.71
CA MET A 62 20.65 59.37 -16.58
C MET A 62 19.74 58.90 -15.43
N TYR A 63 18.68 59.64 -15.11
CA TYR A 63 17.68 59.25 -14.14
C TYR A 63 17.04 57.93 -14.51
N MET A 64 16.61 57.74 -15.78
CA MET A 64 16.06 56.49 -16.29
C MET A 64 17.05 55.33 -16.18
N ALA A 65 18.31 55.55 -16.50
CA ALA A 65 19.36 54.54 -16.37
C ALA A 65 19.55 54.10 -14.88
N ILE A 66 19.64 55.08 -13.96
CA ILE A 66 19.76 54.80 -12.52
C ILE A 66 18.55 54.04 -12.01
N PHE A 67 17.33 54.43 -12.41
CA PHE A 67 16.09 53.70 -12.05
C PHE A 67 16.13 52.24 -12.52
N ILE A 68 16.44 52.00 -13.80
CA ILE A 68 16.52 50.68 -14.38
C ILE A 68 17.57 49.82 -13.65
N ILE A 69 18.79 50.36 -13.45
CA ILE A 69 19.86 49.63 -12.79
C ILE A 69 19.47 49.25 -11.36
N THR A 70 18.96 50.21 -10.58
CA THR A 70 18.55 49.94 -9.18
C THR A 70 17.40 48.96 -9.11
N PHE A 71 16.42 49.05 -10.02
CA PHE A 71 15.31 48.08 -10.10
C PHE A 71 15.80 46.66 -10.43
N LEU A 72 16.68 46.51 -11.41
CA LEU A 72 17.28 45.22 -11.77
C LEU A 72 18.08 44.61 -10.62
N VAL A 73 18.89 45.44 -9.91
CA VAL A 73 19.64 44.96 -8.74
C VAL A 73 18.70 44.51 -7.61
N LEU A 74 17.67 45.30 -7.32
CA LEU A 74 16.71 44.98 -6.26
C LEU A 74 15.86 43.72 -6.60
N THR A 75 15.56 43.46 -7.88
CA THR A 75 14.75 42.28 -8.31
C THR A 75 15.60 41.06 -8.60
N ARG A 76 16.92 41.18 -8.72
CA ARG A 76 17.86 40.09 -9.07
C ARG A 76 17.66 38.82 -8.23
N ARG A 77 17.36 38.97 -6.92
CA ARG A 77 17.11 37.82 -6.02
C ARG A 77 15.86 37.07 -6.40
N ILE A 78 14.78 37.74 -6.79
CA ILE A 78 13.52 37.09 -7.19
C ILE A 78 13.74 36.26 -8.47
N VAL A 79 14.44 36.88 -9.44
CA VAL A 79 14.75 36.20 -10.72
C VAL A 79 15.64 34.96 -10.48
N LYS A 80 16.67 35.11 -9.60
CA LYS A 80 17.52 33.96 -9.24
C LYS A 80 16.73 32.82 -8.61
N ASP A 81 15.81 33.10 -7.67
CA ASP A 81 14.99 32.10 -7.02
C ASP A 81 14.05 31.41 -8.03
N LEU A 82 13.51 32.15 -9.02
CA LEU A 82 12.69 31.59 -10.09
C LEU A 82 13.49 30.63 -10.98
N ILE A 83 14.72 30.99 -11.35
CA ILE A 83 15.61 30.11 -12.12
C ILE A 83 15.98 28.86 -11.32
N HIS A 84 16.14 28.98 -10.00
CA HIS A 84 16.36 27.80 -9.14
C HIS A 84 15.15 26.86 -9.11
N LEU A 85 13.93 27.39 -9.07
CA LEU A 85 12.70 26.60 -9.15
C LEU A 85 12.59 25.86 -10.49
N GLU A 86 12.87 26.57 -11.59
CA GLU A 86 12.84 26.00 -12.94
C GLU A 86 13.85 24.85 -13.08
N ARG A 87 15.12 25.07 -12.69
CA ARG A 87 16.15 24.03 -12.72
C ARG A 87 15.78 22.84 -11.84
N GLY A 88 15.24 23.08 -10.64
CA GLY A 88 14.78 22.01 -9.76
C GLY A 88 13.68 21.18 -10.37
N LEU A 89 12.71 21.82 -11.02
CA LEU A 89 11.66 21.14 -11.79
C LEU A 89 12.23 20.31 -12.95
N GLN A 90 13.21 20.85 -13.67
CA GLN A 90 13.88 20.14 -14.77
C GLN A 90 14.57 18.87 -14.26
N ILE A 91 15.39 18.96 -13.19
CA ILE A 91 16.06 17.80 -12.58
C ILE A 91 15.05 16.72 -12.16
N ILE A 92 13.95 17.14 -11.53
CA ILE A 92 12.87 16.22 -11.12
C ILE A 92 12.21 15.59 -12.33
N SER A 93 11.97 16.35 -13.40
CA SER A 93 11.34 15.84 -14.65
C SER A 93 12.25 14.86 -15.40
N GLU A 94 13.56 14.98 -15.26
CA GLU A 94 14.56 14.05 -15.81
C GLU A 94 14.67 12.75 -14.99
N GLY A 95 13.93 12.64 -13.86
CA GLY A 95 13.79 11.44 -13.08
C GLY A 95 14.54 11.41 -11.73
N ASP A 96 15.28 12.47 -11.38
CA ASP A 96 15.88 12.55 -10.04
C ASP A 96 14.85 13.01 -9.00
N LEU A 97 14.10 12.06 -8.49
CA LEU A 97 13.10 12.29 -7.44
C LEU A 97 13.71 12.46 -6.03
N ASN A 98 15.04 12.34 -5.87
CA ASN A 98 15.70 12.62 -4.61
C ASN A 98 16.02 14.10 -4.45
N TYR A 99 16.09 14.84 -5.57
CA TYR A 99 16.33 16.27 -5.55
C TYR A 99 15.22 17.00 -4.80
N ARG A 100 15.62 18.04 -4.02
CA ARG A 100 14.67 18.92 -3.33
C ARG A 100 14.99 20.36 -3.67
N VAL A 101 13.98 21.09 -4.08
CA VAL A 101 14.09 22.52 -4.36
C VAL A 101 14.15 23.27 -3.05
N SER A 102 15.26 23.99 -2.82
CA SER A 102 15.46 24.84 -1.63
C SER A 102 15.22 26.30 -2.00
N VAL A 103 14.18 26.90 -1.44
CA VAL A 103 13.90 28.34 -1.52
C VAL A 103 13.53 28.83 -0.12
N ASP A 104 14.45 29.56 0.50
CA ASP A 104 14.24 30.13 1.85
C ASP A 104 13.39 31.40 1.77
N ARG A 105 12.08 31.23 1.55
CA ARG A 105 11.09 32.30 1.46
C ARG A 105 9.76 31.89 2.06
N GLN A 106 9.03 32.88 2.61
CA GLN A 106 7.70 32.71 3.18
C GLN A 106 6.58 33.28 2.30
N ASP A 107 6.88 33.55 1.02
CA ASP A 107 5.94 34.07 0.02
C ASP A 107 5.46 32.99 -0.96
N GLU A 108 4.87 33.40 -2.09
CA GLU A 108 4.34 32.51 -3.12
C GLU A 108 5.41 31.57 -3.71
N LEU A 109 6.67 32.05 -3.90
CA LEU A 109 7.75 31.20 -4.42
C LEU A 109 8.14 30.12 -3.42
N GLY A 110 8.18 30.42 -2.12
CA GLY A 110 8.41 29.43 -1.07
C GLY A 110 7.32 28.36 -1.04
N ARG A 111 6.05 28.77 -1.25
CA ARG A 111 4.93 27.80 -1.35
C ARG A 111 5.01 26.94 -2.59
N VAL A 112 5.43 27.49 -3.73
CA VAL A 112 5.66 26.71 -4.95
C VAL A 112 6.74 25.68 -4.72
N ALA A 113 7.89 26.05 -4.14
CA ALA A 113 8.95 25.11 -3.79
C ALA A 113 8.47 24.00 -2.86
N PHE A 114 7.71 24.34 -1.82
CA PHE A 114 7.12 23.37 -0.91
C PHE A 114 6.18 22.40 -1.62
N ASN A 115 5.30 22.90 -2.48
CA ASN A 115 4.36 22.07 -3.24
C ASN A 115 5.08 21.15 -4.24
N ILE A 116 6.14 21.64 -4.89
CA ILE A 116 7.01 20.83 -5.76
C ILE A 116 7.60 19.67 -4.96
N ASN A 117 8.22 19.95 -3.81
CA ASN A 117 8.83 18.92 -2.98
C ASN A 117 7.80 17.90 -2.48
N ARG A 118 6.60 18.34 -2.08
CA ARG A 118 5.51 17.46 -1.68
C ARG A 118 5.00 16.57 -2.82
N MET A 119 4.91 17.13 -4.02
CA MET A 119 4.55 16.35 -5.21
C MET A 119 5.61 15.31 -5.54
N THR A 120 6.89 15.69 -5.51
CA THR A 120 8.03 14.79 -5.73
C THR A 120 8.03 13.64 -4.73
N GLU A 121 7.78 13.93 -3.45
CA GLU A 121 7.68 12.89 -2.41
C GLU A 121 6.54 11.91 -2.66
N ARG A 122 5.38 12.40 -3.08
CA ARG A 122 4.23 11.54 -3.44
C ARG A 122 4.55 10.65 -4.64
N LEU A 123 5.15 11.22 -5.69
CA LEU A 123 5.57 10.47 -6.87
C LEU A 123 6.59 9.38 -6.51
N GLN A 124 7.57 9.72 -5.69
CA GLN A 124 8.56 8.76 -5.23
C GLN A 124 7.93 7.60 -4.47
N ARG A 125 7.01 7.87 -3.53
CA ARG A 125 6.27 6.83 -2.81
C ARG A 125 5.42 5.97 -3.75
N GLN A 126 4.76 6.58 -4.73
CA GLN A 126 3.98 5.85 -5.72
C GLN A 126 4.84 4.90 -6.55
N ILE A 127 5.98 5.36 -7.06
CA ILE A 127 6.89 4.52 -7.86
C ILE A 127 7.47 3.37 -7.02
N VAL A 128 7.82 3.61 -5.75
CA VAL A 128 8.28 2.54 -4.86
C VAL A 128 7.18 1.49 -4.67
N LYS A 129 5.96 1.92 -4.35
CA LYS A 129 4.80 1.02 -4.18
C LYS A 129 4.49 0.23 -5.46
N GLU A 130 4.56 0.87 -6.62
CA GLU A 130 4.34 0.22 -7.92
C GLU A 130 5.40 -0.86 -8.19
N ARG A 131 6.69 -0.55 -7.98
CA ARG A 131 7.78 -1.52 -8.12
C ARG A 131 7.65 -2.70 -7.16
N GLU A 132 7.24 -2.47 -5.91
CA GLU A 132 7.01 -3.53 -4.93
C GLU A 132 5.84 -4.42 -5.38
N THR A 133 4.77 -3.83 -5.90
CA THR A 133 3.61 -4.56 -6.45
C THR A 133 4.01 -5.38 -7.68
N GLU A 134 4.78 -4.80 -8.59
CA GLU A 134 5.25 -5.48 -9.80
C GLU A 134 6.21 -6.64 -9.46
N LYS A 135 7.14 -6.41 -8.54
CA LYS A 135 8.03 -7.46 -8.02
C LYS A 135 7.22 -8.60 -7.39
N SER A 136 6.27 -8.28 -6.51
CA SER A 136 5.39 -9.27 -5.88
C SER A 136 4.61 -10.07 -6.92
N LYS A 137 4.14 -9.43 -8.00
CA LYS A 137 3.46 -10.10 -9.12
C LYS A 137 4.41 -11.05 -9.89
N MET A 138 5.65 -10.64 -10.11
CA MET A 138 6.65 -11.47 -10.80
C MET A 138 7.08 -12.67 -9.94
N ASP A 139 7.33 -12.45 -8.65
CA ASP A 139 7.63 -13.52 -7.69
C ASP A 139 6.48 -14.53 -7.62
N MET A 140 5.23 -14.04 -7.66
CA MET A 140 4.02 -14.85 -7.75
C MET A 140 4.03 -15.75 -9.00
N ILE A 141 4.23 -15.19 -10.20
CA ILE A 141 4.22 -15.95 -11.46
C ILE A 141 5.32 -17.02 -11.43
N THR A 142 6.49 -16.69 -10.92
CA THR A 142 7.62 -17.61 -10.82
C THR A 142 7.31 -18.78 -9.86
N GLY A 143 6.79 -18.47 -8.66
CA GLY A 143 6.41 -19.47 -7.66
C GLY A 143 5.31 -20.43 -8.16
N ILE A 144 4.26 -19.89 -8.78
CA ILE A 144 3.18 -20.69 -9.37
C ILE A 144 3.71 -21.59 -10.47
N SER A 145 4.55 -21.06 -11.37
CA SER A 145 5.10 -21.85 -12.49
C SER A 145 5.90 -23.05 -11.98
N HIS A 146 6.65 -22.87 -10.91
CA HIS A 146 7.39 -23.97 -10.26
C HIS A 146 6.41 -24.98 -9.63
N ASP A 147 5.44 -24.53 -8.86
CA ASP A 147 4.50 -25.39 -8.13
C ASP A 147 3.52 -26.13 -9.06
N LEU A 148 3.23 -25.60 -10.24
CA LEU A 148 2.49 -26.31 -11.30
C LEU A 148 3.36 -27.30 -12.08
N ARG A 149 4.61 -26.97 -12.37
CA ARG A 149 5.52 -27.82 -13.14
C ARG A 149 5.79 -29.16 -12.44
N THR A 150 6.01 -29.14 -11.12
CA THR A 150 6.37 -30.33 -10.34
C THR A 150 5.29 -31.44 -10.40
N PRO A 151 4.01 -31.22 -10.08
CA PRO A 151 2.97 -32.24 -10.21
C PRO A 151 2.73 -32.65 -11.67
N LEU A 152 2.81 -31.71 -12.62
CA LEU A 152 2.65 -32.02 -14.05
C LEU A 152 3.74 -32.95 -14.55
N THR A 153 5.01 -32.70 -14.21
CA THR A 153 6.13 -33.61 -14.56
C THR A 153 5.94 -34.99 -13.95
N SER A 154 5.44 -35.07 -12.70
CA SER A 154 5.15 -36.37 -12.06
C SER A 154 4.02 -37.11 -12.76
N ILE A 155 2.94 -36.43 -13.16
CA ILE A 155 1.82 -37.00 -13.93
C ILE A 155 2.34 -37.58 -15.24
N ILE A 156 3.10 -36.80 -16.01
CA ILE A 156 3.70 -37.23 -17.29
C ILE A 156 4.59 -38.47 -17.07
N GLY A 157 5.44 -38.45 -16.03
CA GLY A 157 6.33 -39.55 -15.71
C GLY A 157 5.56 -40.86 -15.39
N TYR A 158 4.53 -40.80 -14.54
CA TYR A 158 3.71 -42.00 -14.24
C TYR A 158 2.94 -42.49 -15.46
N ILE A 159 2.37 -41.60 -16.28
CA ILE A 159 1.70 -41.96 -17.52
C ILE A 159 2.66 -42.64 -18.48
N GLU A 160 3.90 -42.15 -18.58
CA GLU A 160 4.93 -42.76 -19.44
C GLU A 160 5.30 -44.17 -18.98
N LEU A 161 5.48 -44.39 -17.66
CA LEU A 161 5.71 -45.72 -17.10
C LEU A 161 4.54 -46.68 -17.38
N LEU A 162 3.28 -46.19 -17.28
CA LEU A 162 2.09 -46.98 -17.63
C LEU A 162 2.03 -47.27 -19.13
N ARG A 163 2.37 -46.33 -19.99
CA ARG A 163 2.33 -46.45 -21.45
C ARG A 163 3.37 -47.45 -21.99
N THR A 164 4.53 -47.53 -21.32
CA THR A 164 5.66 -48.41 -21.72
C THR A 164 5.62 -49.75 -20.98
N ASP A 165 4.52 -50.07 -20.27
CA ASP A 165 4.39 -51.27 -19.43
C ASP A 165 5.58 -51.45 -18.46
N SER A 166 6.16 -50.36 -18.00
CA SER A 166 7.32 -50.34 -17.10
C SER A 166 6.89 -50.45 -15.64
N PHE A 167 6.12 -51.51 -15.31
CA PHE A 167 5.69 -51.86 -13.94
C PHE A 167 5.93 -53.37 -13.73
N GLN A 168 6.20 -53.74 -12.47
CA GLN A 168 6.57 -55.15 -12.15
C GLN A 168 5.32 -56.02 -11.92
N ASP A 169 4.26 -55.45 -11.36
CA ASP A 169 3.04 -56.16 -10.98
C ASP A 169 1.80 -55.25 -11.00
N LYS A 170 0.64 -55.86 -10.73
CA LYS A 170 -0.64 -55.16 -10.67
C LYS A 170 -0.70 -54.12 -9.53
N GLU A 171 0.02 -54.31 -8.46
CA GLU A 171 0.06 -53.38 -7.33
C GLU A 171 0.80 -52.12 -7.72
N GLU A 172 1.92 -52.26 -8.43
CA GLU A 172 2.69 -51.12 -8.95
C GLU A 172 1.91 -50.34 -10.02
N TYR A 173 1.22 -51.04 -10.93
CA TYR A 173 0.27 -50.42 -11.87
C TYR A 173 -0.77 -49.57 -11.12
N THR A 174 -1.46 -50.17 -10.14
CA THR A 174 -2.48 -49.47 -9.36
C THR A 174 -1.89 -48.27 -8.61
N ARG A 175 -0.69 -48.40 -8.07
CA ARG A 175 0.03 -47.32 -7.39
C ARG A 175 0.34 -46.15 -8.35
N PHE A 176 0.77 -46.42 -9.58
CA PHE A 176 1.02 -45.39 -10.58
C PHE A 176 -0.25 -44.67 -11.00
N VAL A 177 -1.35 -45.38 -11.22
CA VAL A 177 -2.66 -44.80 -11.51
C VAL A 177 -3.12 -43.93 -10.35
N GLN A 178 -3.04 -44.40 -9.10
CA GLN A 178 -3.44 -43.64 -7.92
C GLN A 178 -2.56 -42.39 -7.72
N ASN A 179 -1.27 -42.50 -7.91
CA ASN A 179 -0.37 -41.37 -7.82
C ASN A 179 -0.64 -40.31 -8.89
N THR A 180 -0.93 -40.76 -10.13
CA THR A 180 -1.32 -39.84 -11.22
C THR A 180 -2.60 -39.09 -10.87
N TYR A 181 -3.63 -39.82 -10.40
CA TYR A 181 -4.90 -39.25 -9.97
C TYR A 181 -4.70 -38.22 -8.85
N ASN A 182 -3.96 -38.58 -7.79
CA ASN A 182 -3.69 -37.71 -6.66
C ASN A 182 -2.93 -36.42 -7.10
N LYS A 183 -1.97 -36.56 -8.03
CA LYS A 183 -1.25 -35.39 -8.56
C LYS A 183 -2.12 -34.49 -9.44
N ALA A 184 -3.06 -35.08 -10.21
CA ALA A 184 -4.01 -34.33 -11.02
C ALA A 184 -5.01 -33.55 -10.14
N ILE A 185 -5.55 -34.16 -9.08
CA ILE A 185 -6.42 -33.46 -8.11
C ILE A 185 -5.66 -32.36 -7.41
N HIS A 186 -4.39 -32.59 -7.04
CA HIS A 186 -3.56 -31.56 -6.45
C HIS A 186 -3.33 -30.35 -7.42
N LEU A 187 -3.03 -30.64 -8.68
CA LEU A 187 -2.85 -29.60 -9.71
C LEU A 187 -4.13 -28.78 -9.90
N LYS A 188 -5.30 -29.46 -9.95
CA LYS A 188 -6.60 -28.79 -10.01
C LYS A 188 -6.77 -27.82 -8.83
N LYS A 189 -6.52 -28.28 -7.59
CA LYS A 189 -6.62 -27.42 -6.39
C LYS A 189 -5.71 -26.20 -6.47
N LEU A 190 -4.47 -26.34 -6.96
CA LEU A 190 -3.55 -25.22 -7.15
C LEU A 190 -4.09 -24.18 -8.14
N LEU A 191 -4.71 -24.65 -9.23
CA LEU A 191 -5.35 -23.77 -10.21
C LEU A 191 -6.58 -23.06 -9.63
N ASP A 192 -7.45 -23.79 -8.92
CA ASP A 192 -8.63 -23.21 -8.26
C ASP A 192 -8.22 -22.14 -7.23
N ASP A 193 -7.21 -22.41 -6.41
CA ASP A 193 -6.67 -21.43 -5.44
C ASP A 193 -6.08 -20.20 -6.14
N LEU A 194 -5.39 -20.38 -7.28
CA LEU A 194 -4.85 -19.29 -8.08
C LEU A 194 -5.96 -18.41 -8.68
N PHE A 195 -6.98 -19.02 -9.30
CA PHE A 195 -8.11 -18.27 -9.87
C PHE A 195 -8.89 -17.53 -8.79
N GLU A 196 -9.14 -18.17 -7.65
CA GLU A 196 -9.78 -17.52 -6.51
C GLU A 196 -8.97 -16.30 -6.04
N TYR A 197 -7.66 -16.49 -5.85
CA TYR A 197 -6.77 -15.42 -5.44
C TYR A 197 -6.79 -14.24 -6.44
N THR A 198 -6.68 -14.52 -7.74
CA THR A 198 -6.71 -13.46 -8.77
C THR A 198 -8.04 -12.72 -8.79
N ARG A 199 -9.14 -13.44 -8.57
CA ARG A 199 -10.48 -12.86 -8.47
C ARG A 199 -10.62 -11.97 -7.23
N LEU A 200 -10.15 -12.45 -6.06
CA LEU A 200 -10.21 -11.70 -4.80
C LEU A 200 -9.34 -10.43 -4.79
N THR A 201 -8.34 -10.35 -5.66
CA THR A 201 -7.45 -9.18 -5.78
C THR A 201 -7.80 -8.24 -6.94
N SER A 202 -8.83 -8.56 -7.73
CA SER A 202 -9.33 -7.70 -8.79
C SER A 202 -10.11 -6.52 -8.21
N ALA A 203 -10.04 -5.36 -8.87
CA ALA A 203 -10.75 -4.14 -8.44
C ALA A 203 -12.29 -4.26 -8.55
N ASP A 204 -12.79 -5.22 -9.31
CA ASP A 204 -14.21 -5.39 -9.63
C ASP A 204 -14.87 -6.56 -8.84
N ILE A 205 -14.32 -6.93 -7.68
CA ILE A 205 -14.92 -7.99 -6.90
C ILE A 205 -16.25 -7.55 -6.29
N HIS A 206 -17.30 -8.33 -6.53
CA HIS A 206 -18.62 -8.15 -5.91
C HIS A 206 -18.87 -9.33 -4.98
N LEU A 207 -19.19 -9.03 -3.72
CA LEU A 207 -19.62 -10.03 -2.74
C LEU A 207 -21.14 -10.23 -2.86
N ASP A 208 -21.60 -11.47 -2.81
CA ASP A 208 -23.03 -11.82 -2.72
C ASP A 208 -23.45 -11.81 -1.23
N ILE A 209 -23.58 -10.59 -0.69
CA ILE A 209 -23.89 -10.36 0.73
C ILE A 209 -25.35 -10.68 1.00
N LYS A 210 -25.61 -11.65 1.88
CA LYS A 210 -26.93 -12.10 2.32
C LYS A 210 -26.97 -12.17 3.85
N GLU A 211 -28.19 -12.14 4.37
CA GLU A 211 -28.47 -12.41 5.78
C GLU A 211 -28.29 -13.91 6.05
N ILE A 212 -27.31 -14.28 6.85
CA ILE A 212 -26.90 -15.68 7.12
C ILE A 212 -26.75 -15.89 8.62
N ASP A 213 -27.26 -17.03 9.08
CA ASP A 213 -26.95 -17.53 10.43
C ASP A 213 -25.55 -18.17 10.42
N LEU A 214 -24.59 -17.43 10.95
CA LEU A 214 -23.18 -17.83 11.00
C LEU A 214 -22.95 -19.06 11.91
N PHE A 215 -23.80 -19.23 12.94
CA PHE A 215 -23.74 -20.43 13.78
C PHE A 215 -24.04 -21.71 12.96
N GLN A 216 -25.12 -21.70 12.20
CA GLN A 216 -25.48 -22.83 11.36
C GLN A 216 -24.43 -23.12 10.29
N LEU A 217 -23.92 -22.07 9.63
CA LEU A 217 -22.86 -22.22 8.64
C LEU A 217 -21.61 -22.86 9.24
N LEU A 218 -21.17 -22.39 10.40
CA LEU A 218 -19.96 -22.90 11.04
C LEU A 218 -20.14 -24.31 11.58
N ASP A 219 -21.31 -24.62 12.16
CA ASP A 219 -21.59 -25.97 12.65
C ASP A 219 -21.64 -27.02 11.51
N GLN A 220 -22.23 -26.64 10.38
CA GLN A 220 -22.23 -27.50 9.17
C GLN A 220 -20.82 -27.74 8.66
N LEU A 221 -19.99 -26.69 8.54
CA LEU A 221 -18.60 -26.81 8.09
C LEU A 221 -17.79 -27.71 9.01
N LEU A 222 -17.96 -27.57 10.31
CA LEU A 222 -17.25 -28.38 11.30
C LEU A 222 -17.73 -29.84 11.27
N PHE A 223 -19.01 -30.07 11.03
CA PHE A 223 -19.56 -31.42 10.86
C PHE A 223 -18.96 -32.12 9.63
N GLU A 224 -18.88 -31.45 8.49
CA GLU A 224 -18.26 -31.98 7.28
C GLU A 224 -16.75 -32.21 7.41
N PHE A 225 -16.07 -31.37 8.24
CA PHE A 225 -14.64 -31.46 8.44
C PHE A 225 -14.21 -32.53 9.45
N GLU A 226 -15.06 -32.90 10.39
CA GLU A 226 -14.75 -33.84 11.48
C GLU A 226 -14.25 -35.21 11.00
N PRO A 227 -14.85 -35.90 10.00
CA PRO A 227 -14.32 -37.17 9.49
C PRO A 227 -12.91 -37.04 8.90
N ILE A 228 -12.64 -35.94 8.21
CA ILE A 228 -11.32 -35.67 7.61
C ILE A 228 -10.25 -35.46 8.70
N ALA A 229 -10.62 -34.78 9.79
CA ALA A 229 -9.74 -34.58 10.92
C ALA A 229 -9.47 -35.91 11.68
N GLN A 230 -10.49 -36.68 11.91
CA GLN A 230 -10.36 -38.00 12.58
C GLN A 230 -9.45 -38.95 11.79
N GLU A 231 -9.60 -39.05 10.47
CA GLU A 231 -8.70 -39.85 9.61
C GLU A 231 -7.22 -39.43 9.78
N LYS A 232 -6.97 -38.17 10.09
CA LYS A 232 -5.63 -37.61 10.33
C LYS A 232 -5.18 -37.66 11.78
N GLY A 233 -5.97 -38.29 12.68
CA GLY A 233 -5.67 -38.37 14.11
C GLY A 233 -5.80 -37.04 14.87
N ILE A 234 -6.71 -36.17 14.41
CA ILE A 234 -7.02 -34.88 15.03
C ILE A 234 -8.47 -34.88 15.51
N ALA A 235 -8.68 -34.49 16.77
CA ALA A 235 -10.02 -34.29 17.34
C ALA A 235 -10.47 -32.84 17.12
N ILE A 236 -11.73 -32.61 16.80
CA ILE A 236 -12.35 -31.29 16.72
C ILE A 236 -13.07 -30.99 18.01
N VAL A 237 -12.78 -29.84 18.64
CA VAL A 237 -13.51 -29.36 19.82
C VAL A 237 -14.26 -28.08 19.43
N LYS A 238 -15.59 -28.16 19.49
CA LYS A 238 -16.49 -27.05 19.12
C LYS A 238 -16.91 -26.28 20.39
N GLU A 239 -16.63 -24.98 20.42
CA GLU A 239 -17.08 -24.06 21.46
C GLU A 239 -17.78 -22.85 20.80
N ILE A 240 -18.77 -23.14 19.93
CA ILE A 240 -19.43 -22.14 19.08
C ILE A 240 -20.76 -21.61 19.65
N GLY A 241 -21.14 -22.07 20.86
CA GLY A 241 -22.45 -21.75 21.45
C GLY A 241 -23.58 -22.53 20.83
N ASN A 242 -24.83 -22.16 21.14
CA ASN A 242 -26.06 -22.82 20.64
C ASN A 242 -27.10 -21.80 20.18
N SER A 243 -26.74 -20.52 20.07
CA SER A 243 -27.66 -19.46 19.67
C SER A 243 -27.36 -18.98 18.26
N PRO A 244 -28.40 -18.72 17.44
CA PRO A 244 -28.20 -18.11 16.12
C PRO A 244 -27.43 -16.79 16.20
N ILE A 245 -26.49 -16.59 15.28
CA ILE A 245 -25.75 -15.36 15.09
C ILE A 245 -25.96 -14.91 13.65
N VAL A 246 -26.98 -14.08 13.45
CA VAL A 246 -27.34 -13.57 12.12
C VAL A 246 -26.45 -12.39 11.76
N THR A 247 -25.90 -12.41 10.55
CA THR A 247 -25.05 -11.31 10.03
C THR A 247 -25.10 -11.26 8.50
N PHE A 248 -24.67 -10.13 7.91
CA PHE A 248 -24.63 -9.94 6.46
C PHE A 248 -23.26 -10.32 5.90
N ILE A 249 -23.20 -11.46 5.22
CA ILE A 249 -21.97 -12.01 4.66
C ILE A 249 -22.23 -12.74 3.33
N ASP A 250 -21.16 -12.93 2.55
CA ASP A 250 -21.10 -13.91 1.47
C ASP A 250 -20.73 -15.26 2.09
N SER A 251 -21.73 -16.14 2.23
CA SER A 251 -21.58 -17.44 2.91
C SER A 251 -20.56 -18.35 2.22
N GLU A 252 -20.51 -18.35 0.88
CA GLU A 252 -19.56 -19.16 0.10
C GLU A 252 -18.11 -18.70 0.36
N LYS A 253 -17.88 -17.40 0.39
CA LYS A 253 -16.56 -16.82 0.67
C LYS A 253 -16.14 -17.06 2.12
N ILE A 254 -17.03 -16.85 3.09
CA ILE A 254 -16.73 -17.14 4.51
C ILE A 254 -16.46 -18.64 4.72
N ALA A 255 -17.25 -19.53 4.12
CA ALA A 255 -16.98 -20.97 4.15
C ALA A 255 -15.59 -21.29 3.61
N ARG A 256 -15.20 -20.68 2.48
CA ARG A 256 -13.87 -20.84 1.88
C ARG A 256 -12.74 -20.34 2.81
N ALA A 257 -12.93 -19.22 3.49
CA ALA A 257 -11.98 -18.71 4.46
C ALA A 257 -11.80 -19.68 5.64
N MET A 258 -12.91 -20.21 6.16
CA MET A 258 -12.90 -21.20 7.24
C MET A 258 -12.23 -22.51 6.82
N ASP A 259 -12.54 -23.03 5.62
CA ASP A 259 -11.89 -24.24 5.06
C ASP A 259 -10.35 -24.04 5.01
N ASN A 260 -9.89 -22.92 4.53
CA ASN A 260 -8.46 -22.61 4.49
C ASN A 260 -7.81 -22.60 5.89
N LEU A 261 -8.48 -22.05 6.91
CA LEU A 261 -7.98 -22.05 8.29
C LEU A 261 -8.00 -23.46 8.91
N LEU A 262 -9.08 -24.21 8.74
CA LEU A 262 -9.24 -25.57 9.26
C LEU A 262 -8.24 -26.53 8.60
N MET A 263 -8.09 -26.46 7.28
CA MET A 263 -7.08 -27.25 6.56
C MET A 263 -5.65 -26.90 6.94
N ASN A 264 -5.39 -25.62 7.22
CA ASN A 264 -4.10 -25.19 7.75
C ASN A 264 -3.84 -25.78 9.15
N ALA A 265 -4.82 -25.68 10.04
CA ALA A 265 -4.73 -26.27 11.38
C ALA A 265 -4.51 -27.79 11.31
N LEU A 266 -5.26 -28.52 10.48
CA LEU A 266 -5.12 -29.96 10.27
C LEU A 266 -3.72 -30.36 9.77
N LYS A 267 -3.18 -29.56 8.84
CA LYS A 267 -1.88 -29.83 8.22
C LYS A 267 -0.71 -29.64 9.18
N TYR A 268 -0.77 -28.61 10.01
CA TYR A 268 0.36 -28.20 10.85
C TYR A 268 0.20 -28.58 12.33
N SER A 269 -0.91 -29.23 12.70
CA SER A 269 -1.08 -29.78 14.05
C SER A 269 -0.12 -30.92 14.33
N VAL A 270 0.39 -30.95 15.54
CA VAL A 270 1.08 -32.13 16.10
C VAL A 270 0.06 -33.25 16.26
N LYS A 271 0.44 -34.48 15.86
CA LYS A 271 -0.44 -35.65 15.87
C LYS A 271 0.03 -36.69 16.91
N PRO A 272 -0.88 -37.31 17.66
CA PRO A 272 -2.31 -37.00 17.78
C PRO A 272 -2.52 -35.62 18.43
N GLY A 273 -3.61 -34.91 18.06
CA GLY A 273 -3.84 -33.56 18.52
C GLY A 273 -5.29 -33.11 18.48
N THR A 274 -5.49 -31.84 18.77
CA THR A 274 -6.82 -31.23 18.81
C THR A 274 -6.81 -29.90 18.06
N VAL A 275 -7.84 -29.67 17.28
CA VAL A 275 -8.19 -28.35 16.73
C VAL A 275 -9.42 -27.87 17.47
N ARG A 276 -9.31 -26.71 18.14
CA ARG A 276 -10.40 -26.06 18.87
C ARG A 276 -10.95 -24.93 18.05
N VAL A 277 -12.27 -24.86 17.92
CA VAL A 277 -12.96 -23.77 17.21
C VAL A 277 -13.91 -23.10 18.20
N LEU A 278 -13.67 -21.82 18.45
CA LEU A 278 -14.50 -21.00 19.34
C LEU A 278 -15.20 -19.93 18.54
N MET A 279 -16.45 -19.61 18.87
CA MET A 279 -17.15 -18.46 18.33
C MET A 279 -17.77 -17.65 19.48
N LYS A 280 -17.54 -16.33 19.44
CA LYS A 280 -18.10 -15.37 20.38
C LYS A 280 -18.63 -14.18 19.60
N SER A 281 -19.78 -13.67 20.02
CA SER A 281 -20.36 -12.44 19.46
C SER A 281 -20.61 -11.45 20.56
N ASP A 282 -20.31 -10.19 20.31
CA ASP A 282 -20.73 -9.06 21.10
C ASP A 282 -21.50 -8.05 20.18
N HIS A 283 -21.96 -6.91 20.75
CA HIS A 283 -22.73 -5.91 20.02
C HIS A 283 -21.97 -5.24 18.85
N GLN A 284 -20.66 -5.39 18.76
CA GLN A 284 -19.85 -4.70 17.75
C GLN A 284 -19.17 -5.64 16.77
N GLN A 285 -18.89 -6.88 17.20
CA GLN A 285 -18.07 -7.80 16.43
C GLN A 285 -18.37 -9.28 16.73
N ILE A 286 -18.17 -10.10 15.73
CA ILE A 286 -18.20 -11.55 15.84
C ILE A 286 -16.75 -12.03 15.72
N LYS A 287 -16.32 -12.86 16.67
CA LYS A 287 -14.99 -13.46 16.67
C LYS A 287 -15.08 -14.96 16.52
N ILE A 288 -14.35 -15.50 15.54
CA ILE A 288 -14.14 -16.93 15.39
C ILE A 288 -12.65 -17.20 15.57
N GLU A 289 -12.33 -18.10 16.50
CA GLU A 289 -10.96 -18.50 16.79
C GLU A 289 -10.76 -19.96 16.37
N VAL A 290 -9.71 -20.23 15.59
CA VAL A 290 -9.24 -21.57 15.26
C VAL A 290 -7.90 -21.76 15.94
N GLU A 291 -7.84 -22.71 16.88
CA GLU A 291 -6.68 -22.96 17.72
C GLU A 291 -6.14 -24.37 17.49
N ASN A 292 -4.85 -24.50 17.27
CA ASN A 292 -4.17 -25.77 17.16
C ASN A 292 -2.76 -25.73 17.76
N LYS A 293 -2.24 -26.88 18.18
CA LYS A 293 -0.86 -27.03 18.62
C LYS A 293 0.01 -27.48 17.46
N GLY A 294 1.05 -26.70 17.14
CA GLY A 294 1.99 -26.96 16.05
C GLY A 294 3.44 -26.94 16.46
N ASN A 295 4.35 -27.02 15.49
CA ASN A 295 5.78 -26.85 15.71
C ASN A 295 6.10 -25.34 15.91
N PRO A 296 7.10 -25.00 16.73
CA PRO A 296 7.45 -23.61 16.99
C PRO A 296 7.88 -22.89 15.69
N LEU A 297 7.53 -21.61 15.59
CA LEU A 297 7.95 -20.72 14.53
C LEU A 297 8.84 -19.61 15.09
N THR A 298 9.74 -19.11 14.26
CA THR A 298 10.45 -17.87 14.56
C THR A 298 9.55 -16.66 14.32
N GLN A 299 9.85 -15.53 14.95
CA GLN A 299 9.10 -14.27 14.74
C GLN A 299 9.08 -13.84 13.26
N GLU A 300 10.18 -14.08 12.54
CA GLU A 300 10.24 -13.79 11.10
C GLU A 300 9.29 -14.68 10.31
N GLN A 301 9.19 -15.96 10.64
CA GLN A 301 8.26 -16.89 10.01
C GLN A 301 6.81 -16.51 10.30
N GLU A 302 6.47 -16.12 11.54
CA GLU A 302 5.13 -15.68 11.92
C GLU A 302 4.69 -14.45 11.10
N ASN A 303 5.56 -13.46 10.96
CA ASN A 303 5.29 -12.25 10.21
C ASN A 303 5.00 -12.53 8.73
N LYS A 304 5.60 -13.58 8.18
CA LYS A 304 5.45 -13.98 6.77
C LYS A 304 4.31 -14.98 6.50
N LEU A 305 3.65 -15.53 7.53
CA LEU A 305 2.64 -16.57 7.34
C LEU A 305 1.47 -16.18 6.45
N PHE A 306 1.12 -14.89 6.41
CA PHE A 306 0.08 -14.35 5.55
C PHE A 306 0.60 -13.87 4.19
N GLU A 307 1.93 -13.91 3.98
CA GLU A 307 2.50 -13.60 2.68
C GLU A 307 2.16 -14.72 1.69
N ARG A 308 2.00 -14.33 0.44
CA ARG A 308 1.63 -15.23 -0.67
C ARG A 308 2.76 -16.19 -0.94
N PHE A 309 2.43 -17.46 -1.20
CA PHE A 309 3.39 -18.54 -1.51
C PHE A 309 4.43 -18.81 -0.41
N TYR A 310 4.27 -18.20 0.76
CA TYR A 310 5.15 -18.48 1.88
C TYR A 310 4.84 -19.86 2.47
N LYS A 311 5.89 -20.65 2.70
CA LYS A 311 5.85 -21.99 3.29
C LYS A 311 6.98 -22.10 4.31
N VAL A 312 6.68 -22.57 5.50
CA VAL A 312 7.61 -22.60 6.64
C VAL A 312 8.71 -23.64 6.51
N ASP A 313 8.71 -24.60 5.63
CA ASP A 313 9.83 -25.48 5.28
C ASP A 313 9.49 -26.48 4.18
N HIS A 314 10.41 -26.64 3.27
CA HIS A 314 10.34 -27.61 2.19
C HIS A 314 10.76 -29.04 2.61
N SER A 315 11.34 -29.23 3.80
CA SER A 315 12.08 -30.47 4.12
C SER A 315 11.39 -31.48 5.02
N ARG A 316 10.24 -31.15 5.65
CA ARG A 316 9.58 -32.03 6.65
C ARG A 316 8.20 -32.56 6.29
N SER A 317 7.67 -32.26 5.11
CA SER A 317 6.36 -32.76 4.67
C SER A 317 6.47 -34.06 3.84
N SER A 318 7.30 -34.99 4.25
CA SER A 318 7.56 -36.23 3.49
C SER A 318 6.55 -37.35 3.73
N GLU A 319 5.48 -37.13 4.50
CA GLU A 319 4.44 -38.16 4.67
C GLU A 319 3.04 -37.66 4.26
N GLY A 320 2.75 -37.81 2.96
CA GLY A 320 1.36 -37.94 2.48
C GLY A 320 0.45 -36.69 2.49
N ILE A 321 0.86 -35.54 3.04
CA ILE A 321 0.05 -34.33 3.02
C ILE A 321 0.51 -33.44 1.88
N GLN A 322 -0.34 -33.29 0.88
CA GLN A 322 -0.09 -32.45 -0.29
C GLN A 322 0.15 -30.99 0.15
N THR A 323 1.35 -30.47 -0.14
CA THR A 323 1.70 -29.08 0.16
C THR A 323 0.92 -28.16 -0.76
N GLY A 324 -0.06 -27.40 -0.23
CA GLY A 324 -0.77 -26.36 -0.97
C GLY A 324 0.18 -25.26 -1.49
N ALA A 325 -0.32 -24.40 -2.39
CA ALA A 325 0.45 -23.29 -3.00
C ALA A 325 0.95 -22.23 -2.03
N GLY A 326 0.62 -22.30 -0.74
CA GLY A 326 0.91 -21.20 0.21
C GLY A 326 -0.03 -19.99 0.02
N LEU A 327 -1.19 -20.22 -0.61
CA LEU A 327 -2.21 -19.19 -0.85
C LEU A 327 -3.35 -19.21 0.18
N GLY A 328 -3.57 -20.32 0.90
CA GLY A 328 -4.76 -20.51 1.73
C GLY A 328 -4.94 -19.42 2.79
N LEU A 329 -3.89 -19.09 3.56
CA LEU A 329 -3.97 -18.03 4.59
C LEU A 329 -4.15 -16.63 3.98
N SER A 330 -3.51 -16.33 2.85
CA SER A 330 -3.71 -15.07 2.15
C SER A 330 -5.10 -14.94 1.53
N ILE A 331 -5.67 -16.03 1.00
CA ILE A 331 -7.07 -16.10 0.53
C ILE A 331 -8.02 -15.84 1.70
N ALA A 332 -7.84 -16.54 2.84
CA ALA A 332 -8.66 -16.34 4.02
C ALA A 332 -8.61 -14.89 4.49
N ARG A 333 -7.42 -14.31 4.57
CA ARG A 333 -7.23 -12.90 4.96
C ARG A 333 -7.95 -11.93 4.02
N ASN A 334 -7.77 -12.08 2.71
CA ASN A 334 -8.42 -11.22 1.72
C ASN A 334 -9.96 -11.30 1.81
N ILE A 335 -10.52 -12.50 1.97
CA ILE A 335 -11.96 -12.68 2.14
C ILE A 335 -12.47 -11.93 3.37
N ILE A 336 -11.78 -12.05 4.51
CA ILE A 336 -12.18 -11.38 5.74
C ILE A 336 -12.06 -9.86 5.62
N GLU A 337 -10.99 -9.36 5.02
CA GLU A 337 -10.79 -7.92 4.74
C GLU A 337 -11.88 -7.36 3.81
N LEU A 338 -12.30 -8.10 2.78
CA LEU A 338 -13.42 -7.73 1.91
C LEU A 338 -14.75 -7.62 2.67
N HIS A 339 -14.96 -8.40 3.74
CA HIS A 339 -16.11 -8.30 4.63
C HIS A 339 -15.94 -7.20 5.72
N GLY A 340 -14.87 -6.37 5.63
CA GLY A 340 -14.58 -5.34 6.62
C GLY A 340 -14.06 -5.86 7.95
N GLY A 341 -13.65 -7.13 7.98
CA GLY A 341 -13.07 -7.81 9.13
C GLY A 341 -11.55 -7.80 9.17
N ILE A 342 -10.99 -8.52 10.15
CA ILE A 342 -9.55 -8.65 10.35
C ILE A 342 -9.23 -10.11 10.69
N LEU A 343 -8.18 -10.67 10.09
CA LEU A 343 -7.61 -11.97 10.42
C LEU A 343 -6.24 -11.79 11.06
N THR A 344 -6.08 -12.28 12.29
CA THR A 344 -4.83 -12.19 13.05
C THR A 344 -4.34 -13.56 13.50
N LEU A 345 -3.05 -13.67 13.77
CA LEU A 345 -2.43 -14.83 14.41
C LEU A 345 -1.84 -14.41 15.76
N ASN A 346 -2.09 -15.21 16.77
CA ASN A 346 -1.38 -15.18 18.05
C ASN A 346 -0.71 -16.57 18.25
N HIS A 347 0.62 -16.58 18.42
CA HIS A 347 1.39 -17.80 18.65
C HIS A 347 2.10 -17.72 19.99
N ILE A 348 1.67 -18.56 20.94
CA ILE A 348 2.23 -18.63 22.29
C ILE A 348 2.37 -20.12 22.68
N ASN A 349 3.54 -20.53 23.16
CA ASN A 349 3.79 -21.90 23.64
C ASN A 349 3.42 -22.99 22.62
N ASN A 350 3.74 -22.79 21.35
CA ASN A 350 3.41 -23.70 20.24
C ASN A 350 1.90 -23.85 19.99
N ILE A 351 1.07 -23.00 20.55
CA ILE A 351 -0.35 -22.91 20.26
C ILE A 351 -0.54 -21.77 19.24
N PHE A 352 -1.07 -22.13 18.08
CA PHE A 352 -1.44 -21.21 17.02
C PHE A 352 -2.91 -20.87 17.16
N LYS A 353 -3.21 -19.60 17.35
CA LYS A 353 -4.58 -19.10 17.44
C LYS A 353 -4.83 -18.11 16.29
N PHE A 354 -5.56 -18.54 15.29
CA PHE A 354 -6.05 -17.68 14.24
C PHE A 354 -7.38 -17.07 14.69
N THR A 355 -7.43 -15.74 14.76
CA THR A 355 -8.64 -15.01 15.17
C THR A 355 -9.17 -14.23 13.97
N LEU A 356 -10.35 -14.61 13.54
CA LEU A 356 -11.15 -13.94 12.53
C LEU A 356 -12.17 -13.06 13.24
N THR A 357 -12.16 -11.77 12.92
CA THR A 357 -13.10 -10.80 13.48
C THR A 357 -13.93 -10.20 12.36
N LEU A 358 -15.24 -10.30 12.45
CA LEU A 358 -16.20 -9.70 11.52
C LEU A 358 -17.01 -8.63 12.26
N PRO A 359 -17.44 -7.54 11.59
CA PRO A 359 -18.37 -6.58 12.16
C PRO A 359 -19.74 -7.23 12.39
N SER A 360 -20.39 -6.93 13.53
CA SER A 360 -21.80 -7.32 13.75
C SER A 360 -22.75 -6.36 13.03
N GLU A 361 -24.04 -6.73 12.90
CA GLU A 361 -25.08 -5.93 12.18
C GLU A 361 -25.09 -4.43 12.53
N GLY A 362 -24.94 -4.09 13.80
CA GLY A 362 -24.97 -2.70 14.25
C GLY A 362 -23.88 -1.80 13.69
N SER A 363 -22.75 -2.37 13.24
CA SER A 363 -21.62 -1.61 12.67
C SER A 363 -21.78 -1.34 11.16
N LEU A 364 -22.47 -2.20 10.41
CA LEU A 364 -22.71 -2.04 8.97
C LEU A 364 -23.88 -1.10 8.66
N ALA A 365 -24.92 -1.12 9.48
CA ALA A 365 -26.08 -0.19 9.37
C ALA A 365 -25.64 1.26 9.54
N ASN A 366 -24.79 1.56 10.52
CA ASN A 366 -24.24 2.91 10.76
C ASN A 366 -23.31 3.40 9.62
N ARG A 367 -22.66 2.49 8.86
CA ARG A 367 -21.87 2.88 7.68
C ARG A 367 -22.71 3.21 6.45
N LYS A 368 -23.88 2.59 6.27
CA LYS A 368 -24.84 2.93 5.20
C LYS A 368 -25.54 4.27 5.44
N GLU A 369 -25.87 4.60 6.69
CA GLU A 369 -26.50 5.89 7.05
C GLU A 369 -25.51 7.07 7.04
N SER A 370 -24.22 6.84 7.29
CA SER A 370 -23.20 7.90 7.29
C SER A 370 -22.69 8.30 5.90
N GLY A 371 -23.14 7.67 4.81
CA GLY A 371 -22.81 8.08 3.44
C GLY A 371 -21.32 8.09 3.07
N VAL A 372 -20.46 7.49 3.92
CA VAL A 372 -19.01 7.47 3.72
C VAL A 372 -18.59 6.13 3.12
N VAL A 373 -18.97 5.92 1.87
CA VAL A 373 -18.18 5.05 0.97
C VAL A 373 -17.39 6.00 0.08
N ASN A 374 -16.35 6.56 0.63
CA ASN A 374 -15.32 7.22 -0.17
C ASN A 374 -14.44 6.15 -0.81
N ASN A 375 -14.66 5.92 -2.09
CA ASN A 375 -13.85 5.11 -3.01
C ASN A 375 -12.47 5.75 -3.30
N HIS A 376 -11.85 6.46 -2.37
CA HIS A 376 -10.61 7.22 -2.65
C HIS A 376 -9.55 7.20 -1.54
N ASP A 377 -9.47 6.12 -0.75
CA ASP A 377 -8.33 5.92 0.15
C ASP A 377 -7.87 4.44 0.12
N ILE A 378 -7.35 4.05 -1.05
CA ILE A 378 -6.43 2.90 -1.18
C ILE A 378 -5.24 3.34 -2.05
#